data_371d4d0f42be67d698d8d48a975a68be
#
_entry.id   371d4d0f42be67d698d8d48a975a68be
#
_cell.length_a   1.000
_cell.length_b   1.000
_cell.length_c   1.000
_cell.angle_alpha   90.00
_cell.angle_beta   90.00
_cell.angle_gamma   90.00
#
_symmetry.space_group_name_H-M   'P 1'
#
loop_
_entity.id
_entity.type
_entity.pdbx_description
1 polymer ?
#
loop_
_entity_poly.entity_id
_entity_poly.type
_entity_poly.pdbx_seq_one_letter_code
_entity_poly.pdbx_strand_id
1 'polypeptide(L)'
;NEGSDAGADELHADTDKQEAHQFGQYSSARRSSLVQGYDFTARYVEDLPRILDMDSIAASGISLGVDPLGGASLSLWEPIAERYKLRLTVVNKVIDPTFRFVPCDKDGKIRMDCSSPYVMSGLLDMRDRFDLAFACDPDSDRHGIVAKSGLMNPNHYLATVAWHLFRSRFQWQADAGIGKTLVTSAMLDRVGQELGRKVI
;
A
#
# COMPACT_ATOMS: atom_id res chain seq x y z
N ASN A 1 57.68 16.33 8.56
CA ASN A 1 56.36 16.79 8.13
C ASN A 1 55.31 16.17 9.05
N GLU A 2 55.23 16.74 10.22
CA GLU A 2 54.05 16.57 11.10
C GLU A 2 53.09 17.74 10.75
N GLY A 3 51.93 17.38 10.22
CA GLY A 3 50.93 18.36 9.87
C GLY A 3 49.57 17.75 9.66
N SER A 4 48.69 18.06 10.60
CA SER A 4 47.22 18.08 10.48
C SER A 4 46.47 16.74 10.56
N ASP A 5 46.34 16.26 11.77
CA ASP A 5 45.23 15.35 12.13
C ASP A 5 44.24 15.99 13.16
N ALA A 6 44.40 17.27 13.42
CA ALA A 6 43.56 17.99 14.40
C ALA A 6 42.20 18.49 13.82
N GLY A 7 42.07 18.52 12.49
CA GLY A 7 40.84 19.04 11.86
C GLY A 7 39.69 18.04 11.70
N ALA A 8 39.99 16.75 11.73
CA ALA A 8 38.97 15.70 11.57
C ALA A 8 38.21 15.43 12.88
N ASP A 9 38.93 15.49 14.00
CA ASP A 9 38.33 15.26 15.34
C ASP A 9 37.43 16.42 15.79
N GLU A 10 37.71 17.67 15.41
CA GLU A 10 36.84 18.80 15.71
C GLU A 10 35.54 18.80 14.91
N LEU A 11 35.58 18.34 13.65
CA LEU A 11 34.38 18.21 12.82
C LEU A 11 33.44 17.10 13.31
N HIS A 12 33.96 15.97 13.78
CA HIS A 12 33.16 14.89 14.37
C HIS A 12 32.56 15.29 15.72
N ALA A 13 33.31 15.98 16.55
CA ALA A 13 32.82 16.45 17.86
C ALA A 13 31.72 17.50 17.76
N ASP A 14 31.67 18.29 16.69
CA ASP A 14 30.62 19.29 16.46
C ASP A 14 29.35 18.70 15.87
N THR A 15 29.48 17.67 15.01
CA THR A 15 28.33 16.88 14.53
C THR A 15 27.65 16.12 15.65
N ASP A 16 28.40 15.46 16.52
CA ASP A 16 27.84 14.75 17.68
C ASP A 16 27.12 15.67 18.66
N LYS A 17 27.62 16.91 18.83
CA LYS A 17 26.97 17.93 19.67
C LYS A 17 25.69 18.47 19.02
N GLN A 18 25.65 18.65 17.69
CA GLN A 18 24.46 19.08 16.96
C GLN A 18 23.37 18.00 16.98
N GLU A 19 23.74 16.72 16.79
CA GLU A 19 22.80 15.62 16.91
C GLU A 19 22.23 15.49 18.35
N ALA A 20 23.09 15.53 19.37
CA ALA A 20 22.65 15.50 20.76
C ALA A 20 21.73 16.69 21.13
N HIS A 21 21.99 17.87 20.56
CA HIS A 21 21.14 19.04 20.75
C HIS A 21 19.78 18.88 20.06
N GLN A 22 19.75 18.26 18.89
CA GLN A 22 18.53 17.97 18.12
C GLN A 22 17.66 16.93 18.84
N PHE A 23 18.23 15.87 19.40
CA PHE A 23 17.52 14.90 20.25
C PHE A 23 16.98 15.52 21.53
N GLY A 24 17.73 16.42 22.18
CA GLY A 24 17.26 17.18 23.34
C GLY A 24 16.06 18.06 23.04
N GLN A 25 16.04 18.72 21.88
CA GLN A 25 14.92 19.53 21.41
C GLN A 25 13.69 18.70 21.09
N TYR A 26 13.83 17.52 20.43
CA TYR A 26 12.72 16.64 20.12
C TYR A 26 12.04 16.10 21.38
N SER A 27 12.78 15.60 22.33
CA SER A 27 12.22 15.08 23.59
C SER A 27 11.58 16.18 24.44
N SER A 28 12.08 17.40 24.38
CA SER A 28 11.48 18.57 25.02
C SER A 28 10.19 18.98 24.32
N ALA A 29 10.18 19.03 22.98
CA ALA A 29 9.00 19.34 22.18
C ALA A 29 7.86 18.33 22.44
N ARG A 30 8.16 17.03 22.50
CA ARG A 30 7.15 15.99 22.81
C ARG A 30 6.49 16.16 24.18
N ARG A 31 7.13 16.80 25.14
CA ARG A 31 6.57 17.06 26.48
C ARG A 31 5.81 18.39 26.55
N SER A 32 5.83 19.17 25.48
CA SER A 32 5.08 20.43 25.41
C SER A 32 3.58 20.18 25.41
N SER A 33 2.81 21.01 26.09
CA SER A 33 1.34 21.01 26.05
C SER A 33 0.77 21.34 24.66
N LEU A 34 1.61 21.86 23.76
CA LEU A 34 1.24 22.16 22.38
C LEU A 34 1.34 20.92 21.47
N VAL A 35 1.95 19.81 21.95
CA VAL A 35 2.09 18.58 21.19
C VAL A 35 1.12 17.54 21.75
N GLN A 36 0.24 17.06 20.89
CA GLN A 36 -0.73 16.02 21.22
C GLN A 36 -0.43 14.78 20.41
N GLY A 37 -0.51 13.61 21.05
CA GLY A 37 -0.49 12.33 20.37
C GLY A 37 -1.77 12.14 19.55
N TYR A 38 -1.63 11.60 18.33
CA TYR A 38 -2.77 11.29 17.49
C TYR A 38 -2.59 9.90 16.86
N ASP A 39 -3.60 9.07 16.97
CA ASP A 39 -3.61 7.73 16.38
C ASP A 39 -4.20 7.77 14.96
N PHE A 40 -3.33 7.92 13.98
CA PHE A 40 -3.73 7.93 12.57
C PHE A 40 -4.26 6.55 12.12
N THR A 41 -3.72 5.45 12.65
CA THR A 41 -4.15 4.11 12.30
C THR A 41 -5.59 3.85 12.72
N ALA A 42 -5.93 4.13 13.97
CA ALA A 42 -7.29 3.95 14.46
C ALA A 42 -8.31 4.78 13.66
N ARG A 43 -7.98 6.04 13.38
CA ARG A 43 -8.87 6.92 12.60
C ARG A 43 -9.03 6.46 11.15
N TYR A 44 -7.96 6.04 10.50
CA TYR A 44 -8.02 5.50 9.14
C TYR A 44 -8.90 4.24 9.09
N VAL A 45 -8.68 3.29 10.00
CA VAL A 45 -9.45 2.05 10.08
C VAL A 45 -10.94 2.34 10.33
N GLU A 46 -11.24 3.27 11.24
CA GLU A 46 -12.62 3.68 11.55
C GLU A 46 -13.35 4.29 10.35
N ASP A 47 -12.64 5.01 9.48
CA ASP A 47 -13.21 5.75 8.35
C ASP A 47 -13.45 4.89 7.09
N LEU A 48 -12.89 3.66 7.02
CA LEU A 48 -13.02 2.77 5.86
C LEU A 48 -14.45 2.53 5.38
N PRO A 49 -15.47 2.38 6.26
CA PRO A 49 -16.85 2.14 5.81
C PRO A 49 -17.46 3.29 5.00
N ARG A 50 -16.87 4.49 5.06
CA ARG A 50 -17.30 5.63 4.21
C ARG A 50 -16.95 5.43 2.74
N ILE A 51 -15.96 4.58 2.47
CA ILE A 51 -15.40 4.35 1.13
C ILE A 51 -15.69 2.93 0.65
N LEU A 52 -15.65 1.95 1.56
CA LEU A 52 -15.78 0.53 1.26
C LEU A 52 -17.01 -0.05 1.97
N ASP A 53 -17.66 -1.01 1.33
CA ASP A 53 -18.71 -1.82 1.95
C ASP A 53 -18.08 -2.93 2.79
N MET A 54 -17.63 -2.55 4.00
CA MET A 54 -16.93 -3.45 4.90
C MET A 54 -17.84 -4.59 5.40
N ASP A 55 -19.14 -4.35 5.49
CA ASP A 55 -20.11 -5.36 5.90
C ASP A 55 -20.24 -6.46 4.84
N SER A 56 -20.36 -6.09 3.57
CA SER A 56 -20.39 -7.06 2.46
C SER A 56 -19.07 -7.85 2.36
N ILE A 57 -17.92 -7.19 2.56
CA ILE A 57 -16.62 -7.86 2.56
C ILE A 57 -16.55 -8.89 3.69
N ALA A 58 -16.94 -8.51 4.91
CA ALA A 58 -16.96 -9.41 6.06
C ALA A 58 -17.94 -10.59 5.87
N ALA A 59 -19.15 -10.30 5.38
CA ALA A 59 -20.19 -11.31 5.16
C ALA A 59 -19.81 -12.31 4.05
N SER A 60 -18.94 -11.94 3.12
CA SER A 60 -18.47 -12.84 2.05
C SER A 60 -17.71 -14.06 2.58
N GLY A 61 -17.08 -13.93 3.75
CA GLY A 61 -16.28 -14.98 4.37
C GLY A 61 -15.07 -15.43 3.57
N ILE A 62 -14.67 -14.69 2.52
CA ILE A 62 -13.49 -15.00 1.70
C ILE A 62 -12.21 -14.93 2.52
N SER A 63 -11.27 -15.83 2.21
CA SER A 63 -9.93 -15.80 2.79
C SER A 63 -9.02 -14.85 1.99
N LEU A 64 -8.44 -13.89 2.70
CA LEU A 64 -7.59 -12.85 2.12
C LEU A 64 -6.14 -13.02 2.55
N GLY A 65 -5.20 -12.89 1.61
CA GLY A 65 -3.78 -12.74 1.91
C GLY A 65 -3.31 -11.34 1.54
N VAL A 66 -2.50 -10.70 2.39
CA VAL A 66 -1.89 -9.41 2.07
C VAL A 66 -0.39 -9.43 2.33
N ASP A 67 0.37 -8.92 1.36
CA ASP A 67 1.79 -8.64 1.49
C ASP A 67 2.01 -7.11 1.37
N PRO A 68 2.32 -6.42 2.47
CA PRO A 68 2.64 -5.01 2.44
C PRO A 68 4.05 -4.71 1.93
N LEU A 69 4.81 -5.71 1.47
CA LEU A 69 6.18 -5.61 0.97
C LEU A 69 7.12 -4.79 1.88
N GLY A 70 6.95 -4.94 3.20
CA GLY A 70 7.74 -4.22 4.20
C GLY A 70 7.45 -2.71 4.27
N GLY A 71 6.34 -2.26 3.69
CA GLY A 71 5.99 -0.87 3.54
C GLY A 71 5.10 -0.30 4.64
N ALA A 72 4.66 0.94 4.43
CA ALA A 72 3.94 1.77 5.39
C ALA A 72 2.57 1.18 5.82
N SER A 73 1.92 0.41 4.94
CA SER A 73 0.62 -0.19 5.24
C SER A 73 0.69 -1.38 6.22
N LEU A 74 1.87 -1.89 6.57
CA LEU A 74 2.00 -3.05 7.44
C LEU A 74 1.22 -2.89 8.75
N SER A 75 1.29 -1.72 9.37
CA SER A 75 0.63 -1.43 10.64
C SER A 75 -0.89 -1.32 10.57
N LEU A 76 -1.47 -1.27 9.37
CA LEU A 76 -2.91 -1.06 9.15
C LEU A 76 -3.68 -2.37 9.04
N TRP A 77 -3.07 -3.44 8.49
CA TRP A 77 -3.79 -4.64 8.06
C TRP A 77 -4.35 -5.47 9.20
N GLU A 78 -3.60 -5.67 10.29
CA GLU A 78 -4.10 -6.39 11.46
C GLU A 78 -5.24 -5.63 12.15
N PRO A 79 -5.16 -4.32 12.43
CA PRO A 79 -6.27 -3.53 12.93
C PRO A 79 -7.51 -3.56 12.02
N ILE A 80 -7.35 -3.55 10.70
CA ILE A 80 -8.46 -3.69 9.75
C ILE A 80 -9.12 -5.07 9.90
N ALA A 81 -8.30 -6.13 9.88
CA ALA A 81 -8.80 -7.48 10.01
C ALA A 81 -9.58 -7.70 11.32
N GLU A 82 -9.04 -7.21 12.42
CA GLU A 82 -9.65 -7.30 13.75
C GLU A 82 -10.95 -6.50 13.84
N ARG A 83 -10.91 -5.23 13.43
CA ARG A 83 -12.06 -4.32 13.52
C ARG A 83 -13.26 -4.82 12.73
N TYR A 84 -13.03 -5.37 11.54
CA TYR A 84 -14.09 -5.81 10.61
C TYR A 84 -14.25 -7.32 10.55
N LYS A 85 -13.55 -8.06 11.41
CA LYS A 85 -13.64 -9.54 11.52
C LYS A 85 -13.36 -10.23 10.18
N LEU A 86 -12.38 -9.75 9.44
CA LEU A 86 -12.00 -10.31 8.15
C LEU A 86 -11.12 -11.55 8.32
N ARG A 87 -11.30 -12.54 7.45
CA ARG A 87 -10.37 -13.67 7.34
C ARG A 87 -9.13 -13.27 6.54
N LEU A 88 -8.40 -12.28 7.05
CA LEU A 88 -7.23 -11.70 6.42
C LEU A 88 -5.96 -12.15 7.13
N THR A 89 -4.95 -12.54 6.36
CA THR A 89 -3.62 -12.93 6.83
C THR A 89 -2.58 -12.02 6.23
N VAL A 90 -1.78 -11.36 7.06
CA VAL A 90 -0.56 -10.67 6.63
C VAL A 90 0.53 -11.72 6.43
N VAL A 91 0.92 -11.95 5.19
CA VAL A 91 1.85 -13.05 4.82
C VAL A 91 3.31 -12.69 5.03
N ASN A 92 3.64 -11.41 4.99
CA ASN A 92 5.00 -10.92 5.24
C ASN A 92 4.95 -9.75 6.23
N LYS A 93 5.60 -9.93 7.38
CA LYS A 93 5.70 -8.92 8.44
C LYS A 93 7.12 -8.36 8.60
N VAL A 94 7.99 -8.66 7.63
CA VAL A 94 9.40 -8.24 7.69
C VAL A 94 9.51 -6.77 7.31
N ILE A 95 10.15 -6.00 8.17
CA ILE A 95 10.61 -4.64 7.88
C ILE A 95 12.12 -4.72 7.72
N ASP A 96 12.57 -4.65 6.47
CA ASP A 96 13.98 -4.60 6.12
C ASP A 96 14.19 -3.45 5.12
N PRO A 97 14.81 -2.33 5.52
CA PRO A 97 15.04 -1.19 4.63
C PRO A 97 15.87 -1.50 3.39
N THR A 98 16.55 -2.65 3.36
CA THR A 98 17.30 -3.14 2.20
C THR A 98 16.44 -3.95 1.22
N PHE A 99 15.20 -4.32 1.61
CA PHE A 99 14.26 -5.11 0.83
C PHE A 99 14.82 -6.44 0.30
N ARG A 100 15.79 -7.06 1.00
CA ARG A 100 16.44 -8.32 0.59
C ARG A 100 15.49 -9.50 0.43
N PHE A 101 14.33 -9.44 1.04
CA PHE A 101 13.29 -10.47 0.91
C PHE A 101 12.56 -10.43 -0.43
N VAL A 102 12.73 -9.36 -1.22
CA VAL A 102 12.12 -9.23 -2.55
C VAL A 102 13.07 -9.81 -3.61
N PRO A 103 12.62 -10.76 -4.44
CA PRO A 103 13.40 -11.27 -5.55
C PRO A 103 13.76 -10.17 -6.57
N CYS A 104 14.96 -10.25 -7.12
CA CYS A 104 15.38 -9.34 -8.17
C CYS A 104 14.57 -9.58 -9.46
N ASP A 105 14.31 -8.50 -10.19
CA ASP A 105 13.78 -8.55 -11.55
C ASP A 105 14.84 -9.07 -12.54
N LYS A 106 14.47 -9.23 -13.80
CA LYS A 106 15.32 -9.78 -14.88
C LYS A 106 16.67 -9.09 -15.04
N ASP A 107 16.73 -7.81 -14.71
CA ASP A 107 17.95 -6.99 -14.80
C ASP A 107 18.80 -7.03 -13.51
N GLY A 108 18.46 -7.92 -12.56
CA GLY A 108 19.17 -8.07 -11.30
C GLY A 108 18.89 -6.97 -10.28
N LYS A 109 17.91 -6.11 -10.51
CA LYS A 109 17.54 -5.02 -9.60
C LYS A 109 16.27 -5.35 -8.83
N ILE A 110 16.20 -4.89 -7.58
CA ILE A 110 14.97 -4.90 -6.80
C ILE A 110 14.07 -3.78 -7.32
N ARG A 111 12.84 -4.12 -7.70
CA ARG A 111 11.78 -3.19 -8.08
C ARG A 111 10.55 -3.50 -7.25
N MET A 112 9.90 -2.46 -6.74
CA MET A 112 8.68 -2.60 -5.92
C MET A 112 7.41 -2.37 -6.76
N ASP A 113 7.39 -2.93 -7.97
CA ASP A 113 6.24 -2.85 -8.86
C ASP A 113 5.35 -4.08 -8.71
N CYS A 114 4.19 -3.91 -8.10
CA CYS A 114 3.22 -4.98 -7.86
C CYS A 114 2.59 -5.55 -9.14
N SER A 115 2.89 -5.02 -10.33
CA SER A 115 2.56 -5.65 -11.61
C SER A 115 3.61 -6.66 -12.06
N SER A 116 4.79 -6.68 -11.42
CA SER A 116 5.88 -7.61 -11.72
C SER A 116 5.65 -8.98 -11.08
N PRO A 117 5.67 -10.08 -11.84
CA PRO A 117 5.57 -11.42 -11.30
C PRO A 117 6.74 -11.81 -10.38
N TYR A 118 7.88 -11.11 -10.48
CA TYR A 118 9.02 -11.34 -9.59
C TYR A 118 8.75 -10.84 -8.18
N VAL A 119 8.30 -9.61 -8.05
CA VAL A 119 7.89 -9.02 -6.76
C VAL A 119 6.75 -9.83 -6.15
N MET A 120 5.79 -10.22 -6.97
CA MET A 120 4.60 -10.95 -6.55
C MET A 120 4.82 -12.47 -6.39
N SER A 121 6.05 -12.98 -6.61
CA SER A 121 6.31 -14.42 -6.59
C SER A 121 5.91 -15.10 -5.29
N GLY A 122 6.20 -14.49 -4.14
CA GLY A 122 5.81 -15.04 -2.84
C GLY A 122 4.29 -15.22 -2.68
N LEU A 123 3.50 -14.25 -3.17
CA LEU A 123 2.04 -14.38 -3.17
C LEU A 123 1.54 -15.36 -4.24
N LEU A 124 2.18 -15.40 -5.41
CA LEU A 124 1.86 -16.35 -6.47
C LEU A 124 2.05 -17.79 -6.02
N ASP A 125 3.09 -18.07 -5.25
CA ASP A 125 3.35 -19.40 -4.67
C ASP A 125 2.30 -19.80 -3.61
N MET A 126 1.67 -18.80 -3.01
CA MET A 126 0.62 -18.99 -1.99
C MET A 126 -0.80 -18.86 -2.53
N ARG A 127 -1.00 -18.71 -3.86
CA ARG A 127 -2.31 -18.41 -4.46
C ARG A 127 -3.42 -19.38 -4.08
N ASP A 128 -3.06 -20.65 -3.85
CA ASP A 128 -4.03 -21.70 -3.49
C ASP A 128 -4.44 -21.66 -2.01
N ARG A 129 -3.76 -20.87 -1.18
CA ARG A 129 -4.05 -20.72 0.25
C ARG A 129 -5.16 -19.72 0.54
N PHE A 130 -5.44 -18.84 -0.41
CA PHE A 130 -6.40 -17.74 -0.26
C PHE A 130 -7.41 -17.75 -1.41
N ASP A 131 -8.59 -17.20 -1.18
CA ASP A 131 -9.54 -16.95 -2.25
C ASP A 131 -9.07 -15.76 -3.09
N LEU A 132 -8.45 -14.78 -2.44
CA LEU A 132 -7.80 -13.63 -3.07
C LEU A 132 -6.59 -13.22 -2.23
N ALA A 133 -5.50 -12.83 -2.89
CA ALA A 133 -4.37 -12.20 -2.23
C ALA A 133 -3.99 -10.90 -2.95
N PHE A 134 -3.35 -9.99 -2.25
CA PHE A 134 -2.88 -8.74 -2.84
C PHE A 134 -1.63 -8.23 -2.13
N ALA A 135 -0.86 -7.43 -2.82
CA ALA A 135 0.28 -6.70 -2.26
C ALA A 135 0.10 -5.20 -2.45
N CYS A 136 0.69 -4.44 -1.56
CA CYS A 136 0.93 -3.01 -1.73
C CYS A 136 2.43 -2.77 -1.82
N ASP A 137 2.84 -1.81 -2.63
CA ASP A 137 4.21 -1.34 -2.61
C ASP A 137 4.52 -0.54 -1.34
N PRO A 138 5.80 -0.18 -1.06
CA PRO A 138 6.19 0.34 0.25
C PRO A 138 5.49 1.62 0.71
N ASP A 139 5.13 2.52 -0.19
CA ASP A 139 4.37 3.73 0.11
C ASP A 139 2.85 3.56 -0.10
N SER A 140 2.44 2.36 -0.56
CA SER A 140 1.04 1.92 -0.65
C SER A 140 0.17 2.69 -1.63
N ASP A 141 0.78 3.30 -2.66
CA ASP A 141 0.07 3.97 -3.74
C ASP A 141 -0.24 3.03 -4.93
N ARG A 142 0.41 1.87 -4.99
CA ARG A 142 0.21 0.82 -6.00
C ARG A 142 -0.11 -0.51 -5.35
N HIS A 143 -0.76 -1.38 -6.11
CA HIS A 143 -1.12 -2.70 -5.63
C HIS A 143 -1.08 -3.73 -6.77
N GLY A 144 -0.98 -4.99 -6.39
CA GLY A 144 -1.15 -6.13 -7.29
C GLY A 144 -2.09 -7.15 -6.67
N ILE A 145 -2.88 -7.81 -7.50
CA ILE A 145 -3.89 -8.77 -7.06
C ILE A 145 -3.55 -10.15 -7.60
N VAL A 146 -3.58 -11.14 -6.74
CA VAL A 146 -3.37 -12.55 -7.06
C VAL A 146 -4.66 -13.31 -6.78
N ALA A 147 -5.23 -13.87 -7.83
CA ALA A 147 -6.33 -14.82 -7.76
C ALA A 147 -5.80 -16.26 -7.98
N LYS A 148 -6.67 -17.26 -7.85
CA LYS A 148 -6.29 -18.67 -8.15
C LYS A 148 -5.75 -18.86 -9.58
N SER A 149 -6.18 -18.02 -10.53
CA SER A 149 -5.69 -18.00 -11.90
C SER A 149 -4.30 -17.36 -12.07
N GLY A 150 -3.77 -16.71 -11.04
CA GLY A 150 -2.48 -16.02 -11.05
C GLY A 150 -2.60 -14.52 -10.84
N LEU A 151 -1.56 -13.76 -11.23
CA LEU A 151 -1.51 -12.31 -11.13
C LEU A 151 -2.53 -11.67 -12.07
N MET A 152 -3.43 -10.86 -11.50
CA MET A 152 -4.44 -10.14 -12.28
C MET A 152 -3.80 -9.02 -13.09
N ASN A 153 -4.15 -8.93 -14.37
CA ASN A 153 -3.71 -7.81 -15.19
C ASN A 153 -4.34 -6.50 -14.69
N PRO A 154 -3.54 -5.43 -14.48
CA PRO A 154 -4.06 -4.14 -13.97
C PRO A 154 -5.21 -3.55 -14.78
N ASN A 155 -5.23 -3.74 -16.10
CA ASN A 155 -6.35 -3.27 -16.94
C ASN A 155 -7.64 -4.05 -16.68
N HIS A 156 -7.56 -5.35 -16.35
CA HIS A 156 -8.72 -6.14 -15.96
C HIS A 156 -9.25 -5.68 -14.60
N TYR A 157 -8.36 -5.40 -13.68
CA TYR A 157 -8.72 -4.83 -12.38
C TYR A 157 -9.45 -3.49 -12.55
N LEU A 158 -8.87 -2.55 -13.31
CA LEU A 158 -9.48 -1.24 -13.57
C LEU A 158 -10.90 -1.36 -14.16
N ALA A 159 -11.07 -2.25 -15.14
CA ALA A 159 -12.38 -2.50 -15.74
C ALA A 159 -13.38 -3.06 -14.71
N THR A 160 -12.96 -4.00 -13.87
CA THR A 160 -13.78 -4.60 -12.82
C THR A 160 -14.18 -3.57 -11.77
N VAL A 161 -13.22 -2.74 -11.34
CA VAL A 161 -13.47 -1.68 -10.35
C VAL A 161 -14.43 -0.62 -10.91
N ALA A 162 -14.20 -0.16 -12.14
CA ALA A 162 -15.13 0.79 -12.78
C ALA A 162 -16.56 0.22 -12.87
N TRP A 163 -16.68 -1.03 -13.33
CA TRP A 163 -17.97 -1.72 -13.38
C TRP A 163 -18.65 -1.76 -12.02
N HIS A 164 -17.91 -2.17 -10.97
CA HIS A 164 -18.44 -2.28 -9.61
C HIS A 164 -18.84 -0.92 -9.04
N LEU A 165 -17.96 0.08 -9.11
CA LEU A 165 -18.19 1.38 -8.48
C LEU A 165 -19.37 2.12 -9.09
N PHE A 166 -19.49 2.15 -10.42
CA PHE A 166 -20.61 2.82 -11.08
C PHE A 166 -21.97 2.12 -10.84
N ARG A 167 -21.96 0.86 -10.41
CA ARG A 167 -23.17 0.11 -10.04
C ARG A 167 -23.51 0.17 -8.56
N SER A 168 -22.52 0.42 -7.69
CA SER A 168 -22.68 0.40 -6.22
C SER A 168 -22.69 1.79 -5.59
N ARG A 169 -22.20 2.83 -6.28
CA ARG A 169 -22.12 4.19 -5.78
C ARG A 169 -23.32 5.02 -6.25
N PHE A 170 -24.50 4.76 -5.72
CA PHE A 170 -25.76 5.41 -6.11
C PHE A 170 -25.76 6.93 -5.89
N GLN A 171 -24.88 7.45 -5.02
CA GLN A 171 -24.73 8.87 -4.75
C GLN A 171 -23.94 9.62 -5.84
N TRP A 172 -23.28 8.91 -6.77
CA TRP A 172 -22.57 9.57 -7.88
C TRP A 172 -23.57 10.17 -8.86
N GLN A 173 -23.20 11.33 -9.43
CA GLN A 173 -24.03 12.02 -10.38
C GLN A 173 -24.34 11.13 -11.61
N ALA A 174 -25.55 11.26 -12.13
CA ALA A 174 -25.99 10.42 -13.23
C ALA A 174 -25.16 10.63 -14.52
N ASP A 175 -24.56 11.80 -14.69
CA ASP A 175 -23.68 12.19 -15.81
C ASP A 175 -22.19 11.99 -15.51
N ALA A 176 -21.84 11.48 -14.34
CA ALA A 176 -20.44 11.19 -14.01
C ALA A 176 -19.82 10.26 -15.06
N GLY A 177 -18.74 10.70 -15.68
CA GLY A 177 -17.99 9.97 -16.70
C GLY A 177 -16.80 9.19 -16.12
N ILE A 178 -16.15 8.44 -16.98
CA ILE A 178 -14.92 7.68 -16.69
C ILE A 178 -13.76 8.38 -17.38
N GLY A 179 -12.83 8.96 -16.61
CA GLY A 179 -11.56 9.47 -17.12
C GLY A 179 -10.54 8.34 -17.26
N LYS A 180 -9.81 8.26 -18.36
CA LYS A 180 -8.72 7.31 -18.56
C LYS A 180 -7.52 7.95 -19.24
N THR A 181 -6.36 7.32 -19.10
CA THR A 181 -5.17 7.72 -19.84
C THR A 181 -5.02 6.93 -21.13
N LEU A 182 -4.16 7.41 -22.04
CA LEU A 182 -3.90 6.74 -23.32
C LEU A 182 -3.38 5.30 -23.19
N VAL A 183 -2.67 5.00 -22.10
CA VAL A 183 -2.13 3.66 -21.85
C VAL A 183 -3.16 2.69 -21.26
N THR A 184 -4.35 3.17 -20.88
CA THR A 184 -5.41 2.34 -20.34
C THR A 184 -6.08 1.55 -21.47
N SER A 185 -6.35 0.28 -21.22
CA SER A 185 -6.98 -0.64 -22.19
C SER A 185 -8.34 -0.13 -22.69
N ALA A 186 -8.67 -0.45 -23.94
CA ALA A 186 -10.01 -0.28 -24.53
C ALA A 186 -11.12 -1.09 -23.80
N MET A 187 -10.76 -1.98 -22.87
CA MET A 187 -11.76 -2.67 -22.04
C MET A 187 -12.57 -1.68 -21.21
N LEU A 188 -11.93 -0.60 -20.73
CA LEU A 188 -12.62 0.43 -19.96
C LEU A 188 -13.64 1.21 -20.80
N ASP A 189 -13.35 1.42 -22.11
CA ASP A 189 -14.33 2.03 -23.04
C ASP A 189 -15.59 1.16 -23.17
N ARG A 190 -15.41 -0.18 -23.26
CA ARG A 190 -16.52 -1.12 -23.35
C ARG A 190 -17.35 -1.13 -22.06
N VAL A 191 -16.68 -1.08 -20.91
CA VAL A 191 -17.35 -0.95 -19.61
C VAL A 191 -18.15 0.36 -19.54
N GLY A 192 -17.56 1.47 -19.97
CA GLY A 192 -18.26 2.76 -20.03
C GLY A 192 -19.50 2.71 -20.94
N GLN A 193 -19.36 2.11 -22.11
CA GLN A 193 -20.47 1.93 -23.05
C GLN A 193 -21.61 1.11 -22.44
N GLU A 194 -21.29 -0.03 -21.82
CA GLU A 194 -22.27 -0.91 -21.16
C GLU A 194 -22.99 -0.22 -19.99
N LEU A 195 -22.26 0.62 -19.26
CA LEU A 195 -22.80 1.40 -18.14
C LEU A 195 -23.54 2.68 -18.58
N GLY A 196 -23.55 2.99 -19.89
CA GLY A 196 -24.09 4.26 -20.39
C GLY A 196 -23.30 5.48 -19.92
N ARG A 197 -22.00 5.33 -19.67
CA ARG A 197 -21.12 6.38 -19.14
C ARG A 197 -20.17 6.89 -20.23
N LYS A 198 -19.98 8.23 -20.27
CA LYS A 198 -18.98 8.83 -21.14
C LYS A 198 -17.59 8.42 -20.70
N VAL A 199 -16.72 8.01 -21.62
CA VAL A 199 -15.30 7.77 -21.39
C VAL A 199 -14.51 8.90 -22.05
N ILE A 200 -13.54 9.48 -21.33
CA ILE A 200 -12.75 10.64 -21.74
C ILE A 200 -11.27 10.30 -21.61
#